data_153a9249fecfb08233f91f2225a44322
#
_entry.id   153a9249fecfb08233f91f2225a44322
#
_cell.length_a   1.000
_cell.length_b   1.000
_cell.length_c   1.000
_cell.angle_alpha   90.00
_cell.angle_beta   90.00
_cell.angle_gamma   90.00
#
_symmetry.space_group_name_H-M   'P 1'
#
loop_
_entity.id
_entity.type
_entity.pdbx_description
1 polymer ?
#
loop_
_entity_poly.entity_id
_entity_poly.type
_entity_poly.pdbx_seq_one_letter_code
_entity_poly.pdbx_strand_id
1 'polypeptide(L)'
;MSFHIQTVRGDITKVDDLEAIVNTANNSLLGGGGVDGAIHRAAGPELLAECRTLHGCETGEAKITRAYKLPCKYVIHTVGPIWYGGNDGEPELLANAYRNSLQCAMDNGIKTIAFPSISTGVYSYPIDQAAAIAVKTVTDFCVQNPGKIDVVRFVLFSDRDLAVYDKAIAQLQ
;
A
#
# COMPACT_ATOMS: atom_id res chain seq x y z
N MET A 1 6.11 -20.07 -10.93
CA MET A 1 5.49 -19.00 -10.19
C MET A 1 5.53 -17.73 -10.97
N SER A 2 4.39 -17.20 -11.22
CA SER A 2 4.31 -16.08 -12.15
C SER A 2 3.66 -14.89 -11.50
N PHE A 3 4.37 -14.26 -10.59
CA PHE A 3 4.00 -12.93 -10.14
C PHE A 3 5.07 -11.94 -10.57
N HIS A 4 4.65 -10.69 -10.75
CA HIS A 4 5.53 -9.62 -11.20
C HIS A 4 5.52 -8.49 -10.18
N ILE A 5 6.70 -8.07 -9.75
CA ILE A 5 6.87 -6.87 -8.95
C ILE A 5 7.35 -5.77 -9.87
N GLN A 6 6.58 -4.69 -9.95
CA GLN A 6 6.86 -3.54 -10.81
C GLN A 6 7.13 -2.32 -9.95
N THR A 7 7.93 -1.40 -10.47
CA THR A 7 8.13 -0.08 -9.88
C THR A 7 7.88 0.97 -10.94
N VAL A 8 7.28 2.08 -10.55
CA VAL A 8 7.02 3.20 -11.44
C VAL A 8 7.02 4.49 -10.63
N ARG A 9 7.52 5.57 -11.21
CA ARG A 9 7.27 6.90 -10.70
C ARG A 9 5.94 7.38 -11.27
N GLY A 10 5.03 7.82 -10.40
CA GLY A 10 3.74 8.28 -10.85
C GLY A 10 2.79 8.65 -9.72
N ASP A 11 1.54 8.79 -10.09
CA ASP A 11 0.43 9.16 -9.21
C ASP A 11 -0.48 7.93 -9.07
N ILE A 12 -0.61 7.42 -7.86
CA ILE A 12 -1.38 6.20 -7.60
C ILE A 12 -2.88 6.39 -7.93
N THR A 13 -3.37 7.64 -7.87
CA THR A 13 -4.77 7.92 -8.23
C THR A 13 -5.06 7.81 -9.73
N LYS A 14 -4.03 7.65 -10.54
CA LYS A 14 -4.12 7.50 -11.99
C LYS A 14 -3.96 6.06 -12.48
N VAL A 15 -3.73 5.11 -11.57
CA VAL A 15 -3.58 3.71 -11.94
C VAL A 15 -4.91 3.18 -12.45
N ASP A 16 -4.96 2.78 -13.72
CA ASP A 16 -6.19 2.36 -14.41
C ASP A 16 -6.13 0.93 -14.97
N ASP A 17 -5.00 0.25 -14.81
CA ASP A 17 -4.76 -1.08 -15.36
C ASP A 17 -4.63 -2.17 -14.28
N LEU A 18 -4.85 -1.82 -13.01
CA LEU A 18 -4.84 -2.76 -11.88
C LEU A 18 -6.19 -2.71 -11.16
N GLU A 19 -6.51 -3.77 -10.44
CA GLU A 19 -7.82 -3.90 -9.77
C GLU A 19 -7.94 -3.02 -8.53
N ALA A 20 -6.86 -2.88 -7.77
CA ALA A 20 -6.89 -2.15 -6.50
C ALA A 20 -5.67 -1.28 -6.32
N ILE A 21 -5.86 -0.18 -5.60
CA ILE A 21 -4.76 0.62 -5.06
C ILE A 21 -4.83 0.58 -3.54
N VAL A 22 -3.68 0.78 -2.90
CA VAL A 22 -3.58 0.84 -1.44
C VAL A 22 -3.46 2.29 -1.00
N ASN A 23 -4.25 2.65 0.00
CA ASN A 23 -4.22 3.95 0.65
C ASN A 23 -3.44 3.86 1.95
N THR A 24 -2.56 4.82 2.21
CA THR A 24 -1.90 5.00 3.51
C THR A 24 -2.77 5.89 4.37
N ALA A 25 -3.68 5.28 5.10
CA ALA A 25 -4.65 5.99 5.91
C ALA A 25 -4.13 6.25 7.33
N ASN A 26 -4.85 7.08 8.06
CA ASN A 26 -4.70 7.15 9.52
C ASN A 26 -5.72 6.21 10.19
N ASN A 27 -5.64 6.06 11.51
CA ASN A 27 -6.46 5.08 12.23
C ASN A 27 -7.97 5.37 12.13
N SER A 28 -8.38 6.62 11.88
CA SER A 28 -9.80 6.94 11.75
C SER A 28 -10.39 6.53 10.40
N LEU A 29 -9.58 6.43 9.36
CA LEU A 29 -9.97 6.24 7.95
C LEU A 29 -10.80 7.39 7.39
N LEU A 30 -10.79 8.55 8.02
CA LEU A 30 -11.67 9.67 7.65
C LEU A 30 -10.97 10.75 6.82
N GLY A 31 -9.87 10.38 6.17
CA GLY A 31 -9.13 11.30 5.31
C GLY A 31 -7.98 11.96 6.02
N GLY A 32 -7.15 12.63 5.28
CA GLY A 32 -5.95 13.32 5.77
C GLY A 32 -5.20 13.97 4.63
N GLY A 33 -3.91 14.17 4.81
CA GLY A 33 -3.04 14.74 3.78
C GLY A 33 -2.34 13.70 2.92
N GLY A 34 -1.41 14.15 2.08
CA GLY A 34 -0.59 13.26 1.24
C GLY A 34 -1.40 12.35 0.33
N VAL A 35 -1.02 11.09 0.27
CA VAL A 35 -1.70 10.07 -0.56
C VAL A 35 -3.15 9.91 -0.14
N ASP A 36 -3.43 9.88 1.15
CA ASP A 36 -4.79 9.74 1.69
C ASP A 36 -5.70 10.86 1.18
N GLY A 37 -5.26 12.10 1.29
CA GLY A 37 -6.01 13.25 0.78
C GLY A 37 -6.21 13.20 -0.74
N ALA A 38 -5.18 12.81 -1.49
CA ALA A 38 -5.25 12.71 -2.93
C ALA A 38 -6.26 11.64 -3.36
N ILE A 39 -6.27 10.49 -2.70
CA ILE A 39 -7.20 9.39 -3.00
C ILE A 39 -8.64 9.84 -2.71
N HIS A 40 -8.89 10.47 -1.56
CA HIS A 40 -10.24 10.95 -1.24
C HIS A 40 -10.73 12.01 -2.22
N ARG A 41 -9.86 12.94 -2.63
CA ARG A 41 -10.24 13.96 -3.64
C ARG A 41 -10.60 13.34 -4.98
N ALA A 42 -9.79 12.37 -5.43
CA ALA A 42 -9.99 11.72 -6.72
C ALA A 42 -11.23 10.80 -6.71
N ALA A 43 -11.48 10.11 -5.59
CA ALA A 43 -12.61 9.18 -5.47
C ALA A 43 -13.96 9.87 -5.34
N GLY A 44 -13.97 11.08 -4.78
CA GLY A 44 -15.21 11.80 -4.46
C GLY A 44 -15.74 11.46 -3.06
N PRO A 45 -16.84 12.12 -2.63
CA PRO A 45 -17.32 12.05 -1.23
C PRO A 45 -17.86 10.68 -0.82
N GLU A 46 -18.22 9.84 -1.78
CA GLU A 46 -18.76 8.50 -1.48
C GLU A 46 -17.72 7.61 -0.80
N LEU A 47 -16.42 7.80 -1.11
CA LEU A 47 -15.37 7.01 -0.44
C LEU A 47 -15.37 7.30 1.06
N LEU A 48 -15.42 8.56 1.45
CA LEU A 48 -15.47 8.93 2.86
C LEU A 48 -16.72 8.36 3.54
N ALA A 49 -17.85 8.39 2.85
CA ALA A 49 -19.09 7.83 3.39
C ALA A 49 -18.95 6.33 3.68
N GLU A 50 -18.34 5.57 2.77
CA GLU A 50 -18.08 4.14 3.00
C GLU A 50 -17.05 3.94 4.12
N CYS A 51 -15.98 4.72 4.16
CA CYS A 51 -14.97 4.62 5.22
C CYS A 51 -15.57 4.80 6.62
N ARG A 52 -16.56 5.67 6.77
CA ARG A 52 -17.26 5.86 8.05
C ARG A 52 -17.90 4.57 8.57
N THR A 53 -18.34 3.70 7.68
CA THR A 53 -18.98 2.43 8.07
C THR A 53 -17.96 1.41 8.59
N LEU A 54 -16.67 1.64 8.38
CA LEU A 54 -15.60 0.69 8.77
C LEU A 54 -15.16 0.89 10.22
N HIS A 55 -15.46 2.01 10.83
CA HIS A 55 -15.15 2.33 12.24
C HIS A 55 -13.64 2.29 12.54
N GLY A 56 -12.84 2.84 11.64
CA GLY A 56 -11.39 2.93 11.82
C GLY A 56 -10.64 1.66 11.43
N CYS A 57 -9.32 1.70 11.65
CA CYS A 57 -8.41 0.61 11.32
C CYS A 57 -7.18 0.69 12.22
N GLU A 58 -6.80 -0.44 12.82
CA GLU A 58 -5.60 -0.50 13.66
C GLU A 58 -4.33 -0.42 12.82
N THR A 59 -3.26 0.11 13.42
CA THR A 59 -1.96 0.14 12.76
C THR A 59 -1.52 -1.28 12.38
N GLY A 60 -1.11 -1.47 11.13
CA GLY A 60 -0.71 -2.76 10.59
C GLY A 60 -1.84 -3.58 10.00
N GLU A 61 -3.08 -3.16 10.15
CA GLU A 61 -4.22 -3.85 9.55
C GLU A 61 -4.68 -3.19 8.24
N ALA A 62 -5.62 -3.82 7.54
CA ALA A 62 -6.13 -3.32 6.27
C ALA A 62 -7.63 -3.60 6.13
N LYS A 63 -8.34 -2.67 5.49
CA LYS A 63 -9.77 -2.78 5.19
C LYS A 63 -10.02 -2.34 3.76
N ILE A 64 -11.05 -2.88 3.12
CA ILE A 64 -11.34 -2.63 1.71
C ILE A 64 -12.62 -1.82 1.53
N THR A 65 -12.61 -0.94 0.52
CA THR A 65 -13.78 -0.22 0.04
C THR A 65 -13.82 -0.27 -1.48
N ARG A 66 -14.94 0.21 -2.04
CA ARG A 66 -15.00 0.51 -3.47
C ARG A 66 -14.18 1.76 -3.76
N ALA A 67 -13.85 1.98 -5.03
CA ALA A 67 -12.99 3.07 -5.46
C ALA A 67 -13.76 4.29 -6.00
N TYR A 68 -15.06 4.15 -6.27
CA TYR A 68 -15.95 5.20 -6.76
C TYR A 68 -15.41 5.85 -8.04
N LYS A 69 -15.01 7.13 -8.00
CA LYS A 69 -14.55 7.85 -9.21
C LYS A 69 -13.10 7.56 -9.59
N LEU A 70 -12.37 6.80 -8.79
CA LEU A 70 -11.03 6.37 -9.17
C LEU A 70 -11.09 5.39 -10.35
N PRO A 71 -10.02 5.32 -11.17
CA PRO A 71 -10.03 4.43 -12.34
C PRO A 71 -9.82 2.94 -12.03
N CYS A 72 -9.57 2.58 -10.78
CA CYS A 72 -9.51 1.19 -10.32
C CYS A 72 -10.84 0.78 -9.69
N LYS A 73 -10.93 -0.49 -9.25
CA LYS A 73 -12.18 -1.04 -8.69
C LYS A 73 -12.29 -0.91 -7.19
N TYR A 74 -11.17 -1.05 -6.48
CA TYR A 74 -11.15 -1.12 -5.02
C TYR A 74 -10.02 -0.26 -4.45
N VAL A 75 -10.23 0.21 -3.22
CA VAL A 75 -9.18 0.80 -2.39
C VAL A 75 -9.00 -0.06 -1.16
N ILE A 76 -7.77 -0.47 -0.90
CA ILE A 76 -7.41 -1.14 0.34
C ILE A 76 -6.74 -0.10 1.22
N HIS A 77 -7.34 0.16 2.38
CA HIS A 77 -6.86 1.15 3.34
C HIS A 77 -6.03 0.44 4.39
N THR A 78 -4.77 0.82 4.54
CA THR A 78 -3.90 0.30 5.60
C THR A 78 -3.30 1.46 6.37
N VAL A 79 -2.93 1.20 7.62
CA VAL A 79 -2.33 2.19 8.50
C VAL A 79 -0.91 1.75 8.82
N GLY A 80 0.07 2.46 8.27
CA GLY A 80 1.46 2.22 8.57
C GLY A 80 1.86 2.83 9.91
N PRO A 81 2.97 2.36 10.51
CA PRO A 81 3.45 2.92 11.77
C PRO A 81 4.09 4.29 11.57
N ILE A 82 4.02 5.12 12.62
CA ILE A 82 4.83 6.33 12.73
C ILE A 82 6.22 5.91 13.19
N TRP A 83 7.26 6.54 12.62
CA TRP A 83 8.63 6.22 12.97
C TRP A 83 9.05 6.91 14.27
N TYR A 84 9.48 6.12 15.24
CA TYR A 84 9.98 6.59 16.53
C TYR A 84 11.40 6.06 16.81
N GLY A 85 12.18 5.78 15.78
CA GLY A 85 13.55 5.31 15.92
C GLY A 85 13.77 3.82 15.67
N GLY A 86 12.70 3.05 15.45
CA GLY A 86 12.79 1.64 15.08
C GLY A 86 12.72 0.65 16.22
N ASN A 87 12.51 1.11 17.47
CA ASN A 87 12.48 0.24 18.65
C ASN A 87 11.07 0.06 19.26
N ASP A 88 10.04 0.58 18.58
CA ASP A 88 8.64 0.49 19.02
C ASP A 88 7.82 -0.48 18.15
N GLY A 89 8.47 -1.47 17.55
CA GLY A 89 7.79 -2.47 16.73
C GLY A 89 7.47 -1.99 15.31
N GLU A 90 8.02 -0.85 14.86
CA GLU A 90 7.71 -0.29 13.55
C GLU A 90 8.06 -1.24 12.41
N PRO A 91 9.20 -1.96 12.40
CA PRO A 91 9.47 -2.88 11.30
C PRO A 91 8.41 -3.96 11.14
N GLU A 92 7.95 -4.54 12.25
CA GLU A 92 6.89 -5.56 12.20
C GLU A 92 5.55 -4.96 11.79
N LEU A 93 5.20 -3.80 12.32
CA LEU A 93 3.95 -3.12 11.96
C LEU A 93 3.93 -2.71 10.48
N LEU A 94 5.07 -2.27 9.94
CA LEU A 94 5.16 -1.95 8.51
C LEU A 94 5.00 -3.21 7.66
N ALA A 95 5.67 -4.30 8.02
CA ALA A 95 5.49 -5.58 7.35
C ALA A 95 4.03 -6.05 7.39
N ASN A 96 3.38 -5.90 8.55
CA ASN A 96 1.96 -6.25 8.71
C ASN A 96 1.07 -5.42 7.78
N ALA A 97 1.35 -4.13 7.60
CA ALA A 97 0.56 -3.28 6.70
C ALA A 97 0.62 -3.81 5.26
N TYR A 98 1.78 -4.20 4.77
CA TYR A 98 1.91 -4.80 3.45
C TYR A 98 1.27 -6.18 3.38
N ARG A 99 1.55 -7.04 4.35
CA ARG A 99 1.03 -8.41 4.38
C ARG A 99 -0.48 -8.44 4.47
N ASN A 100 -1.06 -7.65 5.36
CA ASN A 100 -2.51 -7.61 5.56
C ASN A 100 -3.23 -6.96 4.37
N SER A 101 -2.59 -6.01 3.68
CA SER A 101 -3.14 -5.47 2.43
C SER A 101 -3.23 -6.56 1.36
N LEU A 102 -2.18 -7.37 1.22
CA LEU A 102 -2.19 -8.49 0.27
C LEU A 102 -3.17 -9.58 0.68
N GLN A 103 -3.28 -9.86 1.98
CA GLN A 103 -4.27 -10.81 2.49
C GLN A 103 -5.69 -10.34 2.19
N CYS A 104 -5.95 -9.06 2.38
CA CYS A 104 -7.25 -8.45 2.06
C CYS A 104 -7.55 -8.57 0.56
N ALA A 105 -6.56 -8.32 -0.29
CA ALA A 105 -6.69 -8.49 -1.74
C ALA A 105 -7.02 -9.95 -2.09
N MET A 106 -6.26 -10.89 -1.54
CA MET A 106 -6.45 -12.32 -1.80
C MET A 106 -7.84 -12.78 -1.35
N ASP A 107 -8.30 -12.35 -0.18
CA ASP A 107 -9.61 -12.70 0.36
C ASP A 107 -10.76 -12.17 -0.50
N ASN A 108 -10.52 -11.13 -1.29
CA ASN A 108 -11.50 -10.52 -2.18
C ASN A 108 -11.28 -10.87 -3.65
N GLY A 109 -10.44 -11.86 -3.94
CA GLY A 109 -10.19 -12.30 -5.32
C GLY A 109 -9.43 -11.31 -6.18
N ILE A 110 -8.75 -10.34 -5.59
CA ILE A 110 -7.97 -9.33 -6.28
C ILE A 110 -6.57 -9.88 -6.55
N LYS A 111 -6.12 -9.83 -7.79
CA LYS A 111 -4.83 -10.36 -8.21
C LYS A 111 -3.82 -9.30 -8.59
N THR A 112 -4.25 -8.06 -8.81
CA THR A 112 -3.39 -6.96 -9.25
C THR A 112 -3.59 -5.75 -8.36
N ILE A 113 -2.49 -5.23 -7.81
CA ILE A 113 -2.55 -4.23 -6.74
C ILE A 113 -1.38 -3.26 -6.85
N ALA A 114 -1.63 -1.99 -6.55
CA ALA A 114 -0.60 -0.96 -6.48
C ALA A 114 -0.43 -0.46 -5.04
N PHE A 115 0.81 -0.32 -4.61
CA PHE A 115 1.16 0.22 -3.30
C PHE A 115 1.88 1.56 -3.44
N PRO A 116 1.59 2.52 -2.56
CA PRO A 116 2.51 3.64 -2.32
C PRO A 116 3.64 3.20 -1.38
N SER A 117 4.59 4.08 -1.13
CA SER A 117 5.61 3.82 -0.10
C SER A 117 5.01 4.12 1.27
N ILE A 118 4.61 3.08 1.99
CA ILE A 118 3.91 3.22 3.26
C ILE A 118 4.84 3.79 4.34
N SER A 119 4.35 4.75 5.13
CA SER A 119 5.01 5.39 6.29
C SER A 119 6.20 6.28 5.96
N THR A 120 6.60 6.44 4.71
CA THR A 120 7.82 7.21 4.36
C THR A 120 7.57 8.70 4.13
N GLY A 121 6.31 9.13 4.14
CA GLY A 121 5.96 10.55 4.07
C GLY A 121 5.99 11.20 5.45
N VAL A 122 4.86 11.74 5.90
CA VAL A 122 4.76 12.45 7.18
C VAL A 122 5.07 11.58 8.39
N TYR A 123 4.99 10.25 8.27
CA TYR A 123 5.35 9.33 9.36
C TYR A 123 6.85 9.10 9.48
N SER A 124 7.64 9.61 8.54
CA SER A 124 9.11 9.74 8.62
C SER A 124 9.90 8.43 8.68
N TYR A 125 9.31 7.32 8.28
CA TYR A 125 10.04 6.05 8.21
C TYR A 125 11.18 6.20 7.18
N PRO A 126 12.45 5.85 7.53
CA PRO A 126 13.54 5.93 6.57
C PRO A 126 13.26 5.10 5.32
N ILE A 127 13.36 5.72 4.14
CA ILE A 127 12.91 5.11 2.89
C ILE A 127 13.67 3.82 2.53
N ASP A 128 14.97 3.78 2.80
CA ASP A 128 15.80 2.59 2.49
C ASP A 128 15.38 1.39 3.35
N GLN A 129 15.11 1.60 4.63
CA GLN A 129 14.64 0.54 5.51
C GLN A 129 13.21 0.13 5.17
N ALA A 130 12.35 1.10 4.88
CA ALA A 130 10.96 0.84 4.50
C ALA A 130 10.87 0.04 3.19
N ALA A 131 11.66 0.40 2.20
CA ALA A 131 11.68 -0.29 0.91
C ALA A 131 12.13 -1.75 1.06
N ALA A 132 13.16 -2.00 1.87
CA ALA A 132 13.62 -3.36 2.12
C ALA A 132 12.52 -4.24 2.74
N ILE A 133 11.78 -3.70 3.70
CA ILE A 133 10.66 -4.39 4.35
C ILE A 133 9.52 -4.63 3.36
N ALA A 134 9.16 -3.60 2.59
CA ALA A 134 8.08 -3.69 1.62
C ALA A 134 8.34 -4.77 0.58
N VAL A 135 9.51 -4.74 -0.05
CA VAL A 135 9.87 -5.68 -1.12
C VAL A 135 9.98 -7.10 -0.59
N LYS A 136 10.62 -7.28 0.59
CA LYS A 136 10.72 -8.60 1.19
C LYS A 136 9.36 -9.18 1.57
N THR A 137 8.52 -8.39 2.21
CA THR A 137 7.19 -8.84 2.67
C THR A 137 6.31 -9.22 1.48
N VAL A 138 6.28 -8.38 0.45
CA VAL A 138 5.50 -8.66 -0.76
C VAL A 138 5.99 -9.93 -1.45
N THR A 139 7.31 -10.06 -1.62
CA THR A 139 7.91 -11.24 -2.25
C THR A 139 7.57 -12.52 -1.47
N ASP A 140 7.77 -12.50 -0.16
CA ASP A 140 7.49 -13.65 0.69
C ASP A 140 6.00 -14.05 0.62
N PHE A 141 5.10 -13.06 0.63
CA PHE A 141 3.67 -13.33 0.53
C PHE A 141 3.31 -14.01 -0.80
N CYS A 142 3.83 -13.48 -1.90
CA CYS A 142 3.53 -14.03 -3.22
C CYS A 142 4.11 -15.44 -3.40
N VAL A 143 5.28 -15.71 -2.84
CA VAL A 143 5.90 -17.05 -2.86
C VAL A 143 5.06 -18.03 -2.04
N GLN A 144 4.57 -17.61 -0.89
CA GLN A 144 3.77 -18.47 0.01
C GLN A 144 2.34 -18.70 -0.48
N ASN A 145 1.86 -17.86 -1.40
CA ASN A 145 0.49 -17.92 -1.92
C ASN A 145 0.51 -17.98 -3.46
N PRO A 146 1.04 -19.08 -4.04
CA PRO A 146 1.25 -19.14 -5.49
C PRO A 146 -0.07 -19.04 -6.25
N GLY A 147 -0.05 -18.27 -7.33
CA GLY A 147 -1.21 -18.07 -8.21
C GLY A 147 -2.29 -17.15 -7.66
N LYS A 148 -2.12 -16.58 -6.48
CA LYS A 148 -3.11 -15.69 -5.86
C LYS A 148 -2.92 -14.22 -6.22
N ILE A 149 -1.68 -13.79 -6.39
CA ILE A 149 -1.33 -12.41 -6.75
C ILE A 149 -0.49 -12.46 -8.02
N ASP A 150 -0.89 -11.73 -9.05
CA ASP A 150 -0.19 -11.71 -10.34
C ASP A 150 0.74 -10.52 -10.47
N VAL A 151 0.30 -9.33 -10.02
CA VAL A 151 1.06 -8.08 -10.16
C VAL A 151 0.99 -7.29 -8.87
N VAL A 152 2.15 -6.88 -8.38
CA VAL A 152 2.30 -5.86 -7.33
C VAL A 152 3.13 -4.74 -7.92
N ARG A 153 2.57 -3.53 -7.95
CA ARG A 153 3.27 -2.35 -8.46
C ARG A 153 3.49 -1.35 -7.33
N PHE A 154 4.74 -0.96 -7.13
CA PHE A 154 5.05 0.16 -6.23
C PHE A 154 5.02 1.46 -7.04
N VAL A 155 4.17 2.39 -6.64
CA VAL A 155 4.01 3.69 -7.30
C VAL A 155 4.64 4.76 -6.41
N LEU A 156 5.70 5.38 -6.90
CA LEU A 156 6.57 6.23 -6.09
C LEU A 156 6.55 7.66 -6.60
N PHE A 157 6.75 8.62 -5.69
CA PHE A 157 6.62 10.05 -6.01
C PHE A 157 7.82 10.64 -6.72
N SER A 158 9.01 10.03 -6.56
CA SER A 158 10.25 10.64 -7.04
C SER A 158 11.17 9.60 -7.65
N ASP A 159 12.10 10.08 -8.48
CA ASP A 159 13.15 9.22 -9.03
C ASP A 159 14.05 8.65 -7.93
N ARG A 160 14.28 9.41 -6.85
CA ARG A 160 15.06 8.95 -5.71
C ARG A 160 14.39 7.75 -5.03
N ASP A 161 13.09 7.84 -4.75
CA ASP A 161 12.35 6.74 -4.13
C ASP A 161 12.30 5.53 -5.05
N LEU A 162 12.11 5.76 -6.35
CA LEU A 162 12.14 4.69 -7.35
C LEU A 162 13.47 3.94 -7.32
N ALA A 163 14.59 4.66 -7.29
CA ALA A 163 15.92 4.04 -7.23
C ALA A 163 16.11 3.22 -5.96
N VAL A 164 15.59 3.68 -4.82
CA VAL A 164 15.68 2.95 -3.55
C VAL A 164 14.90 1.63 -3.64
N TYR A 165 13.70 1.64 -4.20
CA TYR A 165 12.91 0.42 -4.38
C TYR A 165 13.54 -0.54 -5.38
N ASP A 166 14.08 -0.02 -6.49
CA ASP A 166 14.77 -0.86 -7.48
C ASP A 166 15.99 -1.53 -6.88
N LYS A 167 16.74 -0.82 -6.04
CA LYS A 167 17.87 -1.39 -5.32
C LYS A 167 17.44 -2.49 -4.35
N ALA A 168 16.35 -2.27 -3.62
CA ALA A 168 15.83 -3.26 -2.69
C ALA A 168 15.41 -4.55 -3.41
N ILE A 169 14.78 -4.42 -4.58
CA ILE A 169 14.40 -5.57 -5.41
C ILE A 169 15.66 -6.32 -5.89
N ALA A 170 16.65 -5.60 -6.36
CA ALA A 170 17.91 -6.20 -6.85
C ALA A 170 18.63 -6.98 -5.74
N GLN A 171 18.55 -6.53 -4.50
CA GLN A 171 19.22 -7.18 -3.36
C GLN A 171 18.55 -8.49 -2.93
N LEU A 172 17.29 -8.73 -3.34
CA LEU A 172 16.60 -9.99 -3.06
C LEU A 172 16.89 -11.09 -4.08
N GLN A 173 17.46 -10.72 -5.20
CA GLN A 173 17.72 -11.67 -6.30
C GLN A 173 19.11 -12.28 -6.23
#